data_8c6bb3c535da67ea19e485e412e1de43
#
_entry.id   8c6bb3c535da67ea19e485e412e1de43
#
_cell.length_a   1.000
_cell.length_b   1.000
_cell.length_c   1.000
_cell.angle_alpha   90.00
_cell.angle_beta   90.00
_cell.angle_gamma   90.00
#
_symmetry.space_group_name_H-M   'P 1'
#
loop_
_entity.id
_entity.type
_entity.pdbx_description
1 polymer ?
#
loop_
_entity_poly.entity_id
_entity_poly.type
_entity_poly.pdbx_seq_one_letter_code
_entity_poly.pdbx_strand_id
1 'polypeptide(L)'
;MFEILFPALLTGLLLSLITAPLGAFVVWRKMAYFGDTLSHSALLGVALGIFLQINPYVAIVILTIILAVLMVWLESNTQFSVDTLLGIIAHSCLSLGVVTVGLLKNVRVDLMSYLFGDLLAINFNDLPYIGAGVIIVLGTLLYFWQALLSTTVSPELAQVEGINIKKMRFIVMILSALTIALSMKFVGALIITSLLIIPAATARRFAKTPEQMVFIAILISMLSVVGGLFLSAFYDTAAGPSVVICSAFLFLLSLLKKEYL
;
A
#
# COMPACT_ATOMS: atom_id res chain seq x y z
N MET A 1 22.00 4.18 17.94
CA MET A 1 21.85 3.69 16.55
C MET A 1 21.01 2.43 16.47
N PHE A 2 21.33 1.37 17.23
CA PHE A 2 20.54 0.13 17.21
C PHE A 2 19.09 0.31 17.70
N GLU A 3 18.86 1.10 18.74
CA GLU A 3 17.52 1.38 19.28
C GLU A 3 16.58 2.12 18.30
N ILE A 4 17.12 2.86 17.34
CA ILE A 4 16.36 3.58 16.32
C ILE A 4 16.15 2.70 15.07
N LEU A 5 17.20 2.01 14.62
CA LEU A 5 17.13 1.19 13.42
C LEU A 5 16.35 -0.12 13.62
N PHE A 6 16.36 -0.70 14.81
CA PHE A 6 15.70 -1.97 15.04
C PHE A 6 14.17 -1.91 14.96
N PRO A 7 13.48 -0.94 15.59
CA PRO A 7 12.02 -0.79 15.41
C PRO A 7 11.64 -0.48 13.96
N ALA A 8 12.42 0.37 13.27
CA ALA A 8 12.22 0.69 11.87
C ALA A 8 12.33 -0.55 10.96
N LEU A 9 13.38 -1.34 11.15
CA LEU A 9 13.61 -2.58 10.42
C LEU A 9 12.48 -3.59 10.67
N LEU A 10 12.11 -3.81 11.93
CA LEU A 10 11.06 -4.75 12.29
C LEU A 10 9.71 -4.33 11.70
N THR A 11 9.38 -3.04 11.75
CA THR A 11 8.17 -2.49 11.11
C THR A 11 8.19 -2.72 9.61
N GLY A 12 9.28 -2.38 8.92
CA GLY A 12 9.39 -2.59 7.48
C GLY A 12 9.25 -4.06 7.08
N LEU A 13 9.84 -4.99 7.87
CA LEU A 13 9.70 -6.42 7.65
C LEU A 13 8.27 -6.91 7.89
N LEU A 14 7.61 -6.45 8.96
CA LEU A 14 6.21 -6.77 9.24
C LEU A 14 5.28 -6.27 8.14
N LEU A 15 5.47 -5.03 7.68
CA LEU A 15 4.69 -4.48 6.58
C LEU A 15 4.94 -5.21 5.26
N SER A 16 6.15 -5.69 5.00
CA SER A 16 6.46 -6.50 3.82
C SER A 16 5.61 -7.77 3.72
N LEU A 17 5.22 -8.36 4.87
CA LEU A 17 4.38 -9.56 4.92
C LEU A 17 2.96 -9.31 4.38
N ILE A 18 2.45 -8.10 4.43
CA ILE A 18 1.10 -7.75 3.95
C ILE A 18 1.13 -6.99 2.63
N THR A 19 2.11 -6.10 2.43
CA THR A 19 2.21 -5.31 1.20
C THR A 19 2.53 -6.17 -0.01
N ALA A 20 3.42 -7.14 0.11
CA ALA A 20 3.82 -7.99 -1.01
C ALA A 20 2.67 -8.89 -1.52
N PRO A 21 1.92 -9.62 -0.67
CA PRO A 21 0.76 -10.39 -1.13
C PRO A 21 -0.34 -9.51 -1.72
N LEU A 22 -0.69 -8.39 -1.06
CA LEU A 22 -1.67 -7.45 -1.60
C LEU A 22 -1.21 -6.85 -2.91
N GLY A 23 0.08 -6.52 -3.02
CA GLY A 23 0.70 -6.05 -4.25
C GLY A 23 0.60 -7.05 -5.40
N ALA A 24 0.70 -8.35 -5.13
CA ALA A 24 0.47 -9.38 -6.14
C ALA A 24 -0.96 -9.28 -6.70
N PHE A 25 -1.98 -9.12 -5.86
CA PHE A 25 -3.37 -8.92 -6.33
C PHE A 25 -3.54 -7.60 -7.10
N VAL A 26 -2.90 -6.52 -6.67
CA VAL A 26 -2.91 -5.23 -7.37
C VAL A 26 -2.30 -5.36 -8.77
N VAL A 27 -1.15 -6.03 -8.89
CA VAL A 27 -0.47 -6.26 -10.18
C VAL A 27 -1.27 -7.20 -11.09
N TRP A 28 -1.84 -8.29 -10.56
CA TRP A 28 -2.66 -9.21 -11.35
C TRP A 28 -3.93 -8.56 -11.89
N ARG A 29 -4.55 -7.68 -11.09
CA ARG A 29 -5.78 -6.96 -11.47
C ARG A 29 -5.52 -5.71 -12.29
N LYS A 30 -4.25 -5.40 -12.61
CA LYS A 30 -3.84 -4.19 -13.35
C LYS A 30 -4.34 -2.89 -12.70
N MET A 31 -4.27 -2.81 -11.37
CA MET A 31 -4.73 -1.67 -10.56
C MET A 31 -3.54 -0.92 -9.95
N ALA A 32 -2.51 -0.63 -10.75
CA ALA A 32 -1.26 -0.05 -10.23
C ALA A 32 -1.48 1.32 -9.55
N TYR A 33 -2.39 2.15 -10.05
CA TYR A 33 -2.71 3.44 -9.45
C TYR A 33 -3.50 3.37 -8.14
N PHE A 34 -3.94 2.18 -7.71
CA PHE A 34 -4.76 2.05 -6.50
C PHE A 34 -4.04 2.52 -5.24
N GLY A 35 -2.76 2.18 -5.10
CA GLY A 35 -1.92 2.64 -3.99
C GLY A 35 -1.83 4.16 -3.94
N ASP A 36 -1.48 4.80 -5.08
CA ASP A 36 -1.35 6.25 -5.17
C ASP A 36 -2.68 6.97 -4.89
N THR A 37 -3.79 6.45 -5.42
CA THR A 37 -5.12 7.01 -5.16
C THR A 37 -5.42 7.04 -3.67
N LEU A 38 -5.19 5.93 -2.95
CA LEU A 38 -5.43 5.88 -1.52
C LEU A 38 -4.45 6.76 -0.73
N SER A 39 -3.21 6.87 -1.17
CA SER A 39 -2.20 7.74 -0.55
C SER A 39 -2.56 9.23 -0.68
N HIS A 40 -2.97 9.67 -1.86
CA HIS A 40 -3.47 11.04 -2.05
C HIS A 40 -4.78 11.29 -1.28
N SER A 41 -5.64 10.29 -1.21
CA SER A 41 -6.86 10.35 -0.41
C SER A 41 -6.56 10.44 1.09
N ALA A 42 -5.53 9.77 1.56
CA ALA A 42 -5.11 9.86 2.95
C ALA A 42 -4.63 11.28 3.32
N LEU A 43 -3.99 12.00 2.39
CA LEU A 43 -3.67 13.44 2.61
C LEU A 43 -4.92 14.29 2.79
N LEU A 44 -5.98 14.05 2.00
CA LEU A 44 -7.29 14.66 2.24
C LEU A 44 -7.84 14.28 3.62
N GLY A 45 -7.64 13.02 4.04
CA GLY A 45 -8.02 12.55 5.38
C GLY A 45 -7.34 13.33 6.49
N VAL A 46 -6.04 13.59 6.37
CA VAL A 46 -5.28 14.46 7.31
C VAL A 46 -5.89 15.86 7.33
N ALA A 47 -6.09 16.48 6.16
CA ALA A 47 -6.63 17.82 6.04
C ALA A 47 -8.03 17.93 6.67
N LEU A 48 -8.91 16.98 6.38
CA LEU A 48 -10.26 16.91 6.99
C LEU A 48 -10.21 16.63 8.50
N GLY A 49 -9.30 15.77 8.95
CA GLY A 49 -9.11 15.48 10.38
C GLY A 49 -8.78 16.75 11.17
N ILE A 50 -7.84 17.55 10.65
CA ILE A 50 -7.46 18.83 11.26
C ILE A 50 -8.60 19.84 11.16
N PHE A 51 -9.27 19.93 10.01
CA PHE A 51 -10.39 20.85 9.80
C PHE A 51 -11.56 20.57 10.74
N LEU A 52 -11.90 19.28 10.96
CA LEU A 52 -12.99 18.83 11.82
C LEU A 52 -12.57 18.65 13.29
N GLN A 53 -11.31 18.95 13.63
CA GLN A 53 -10.74 18.79 14.98
C GLN A 53 -10.85 17.35 15.53
N ILE A 54 -10.78 16.36 14.66
CA ILE A 54 -10.72 14.94 15.02
C ILE A 54 -9.29 14.41 14.80
N ASN A 55 -9.01 13.24 15.40
CA ASN A 55 -7.70 12.61 15.20
C ASN A 55 -7.44 12.34 13.71
N PRO A 56 -6.35 12.88 13.10
CA PRO A 56 -6.07 12.72 11.67
C PRO A 56 -5.97 11.26 11.23
N TYR A 57 -5.46 10.36 12.06
CA TYR A 57 -5.36 8.93 11.74
C TYR A 57 -6.73 8.27 11.61
N VAL A 58 -7.67 8.65 12.49
CA VAL A 58 -9.06 8.17 12.40
C VAL A 58 -9.72 8.69 11.12
N ALA A 59 -9.48 9.95 10.76
CA ALA A 59 -9.99 10.55 9.54
C ALA A 59 -9.43 9.86 8.29
N ILE A 60 -8.13 9.52 8.27
CA ILE A 60 -7.50 8.75 7.18
C ILE A 60 -8.19 7.38 7.02
N VAL A 61 -8.34 6.63 8.12
CA VAL A 61 -8.97 5.29 8.07
C VAL A 61 -10.40 5.39 7.53
N ILE A 62 -11.20 6.31 8.06
CA ILE A 62 -12.59 6.50 7.63
C ILE A 62 -12.64 6.87 6.14
N LEU A 63 -11.83 7.85 5.71
CA LEU A 63 -11.85 8.32 4.33
C LEU A 63 -11.37 7.24 3.35
N THR A 64 -10.29 6.54 3.67
CA THR A 64 -9.78 5.46 2.79
C THR A 64 -10.78 4.31 2.66
N ILE A 65 -11.53 3.98 3.73
CA ILE A 65 -12.63 2.99 3.67
C ILE A 65 -13.77 3.51 2.79
N ILE A 66 -14.20 4.75 2.98
CA ILE A 66 -15.26 5.37 2.16
C ILE A 66 -14.88 5.33 0.67
N LEU A 67 -13.64 5.68 0.35
CA LEU A 67 -13.15 5.69 -1.03
C LEU A 67 -13.01 4.27 -1.61
N ALA A 68 -12.62 3.29 -0.81
CA ALA A 68 -12.61 1.90 -1.25
C ALA A 68 -14.04 1.41 -1.59
N VAL A 69 -15.03 1.77 -0.78
CA VAL A 69 -16.45 1.49 -1.06
C VAL A 69 -16.93 2.21 -2.31
N LEU A 70 -16.63 3.52 -2.41
CA LEU A 70 -16.97 4.34 -3.57
C LEU A 70 -16.37 3.77 -4.86
N MET A 71 -15.13 3.31 -4.80
CA MET A 71 -14.43 2.72 -5.95
C MET A 71 -15.12 1.45 -6.44
N VAL A 72 -15.51 0.52 -5.52
CA VAL A 72 -16.27 -0.68 -5.88
C VAL A 72 -17.61 -0.31 -6.51
N TRP A 73 -18.27 0.71 -5.98
CA TRP A 73 -19.55 1.18 -6.51
C TRP A 73 -19.39 1.79 -7.91
N LEU A 74 -18.41 2.67 -8.11
CA LEU A 74 -18.13 3.28 -9.42
C LEU A 74 -17.78 2.23 -10.47
N GLU A 75 -16.89 1.29 -10.15
CA GLU A 75 -16.49 0.21 -11.05
C GLU A 75 -17.68 -0.67 -11.48
N SER A 76 -18.66 -0.86 -10.59
CA SER A 76 -19.86 -1.66 -10.91
C SER A 76 -20.94 -0.89 -11.68
N ASN A 77 -20.93 0.45 -11.67
CA ASN A 77 -21.98 1.28 -12.25
C ASN A 77 -21.50 2.16 -13.43
N THR A 78 -20.21 2.10 -13.80
CA THR A 78 -19.66 2.88 -14.91
C THR A 78 -18.94 1.96 -15.90
N GLN A 79 -18.74 2.45 -17.12
CA GLN A 79 -17.98 1.75 -18.17
C GLN A 79 -16.51 2.20 -18.25
N PHE A 80 -16.08 3.05 -17.32
CA PHE A 80 -14.69 3.50 -17.28
C PHE A 80 -13.76 2.40 -16.82
N SER A 81 -12.51 2.44 -17.30
CA SER A 81 -11.47 1.55 -16.78
C SER A 81 -11.17 1.88 -15.31
N VAL A 82 -10.76 0.86 -14.55
CA VAL A 82 -10.39 1.03 -13.14
C VAL A 82 -9.32 2.11 -12.97
N ASP A 83 -8.30 2.14 -13.83
CA ASP A 83 -7.22 3.14 -13.78
C ASP A 83 -7.74 4.56 -14.05
N THR A 84 -8.73 4.74 -14.94
CA THR A 84 -9.35 6.05 -15.17
C THR A 84 -10.07 6.55 -13.92
N LEU A 85 -10.86 5.68 -13.27
CA LEU A 85 -11.56 6.03 -12.03
C LEU A 85 -10.58 6.34 -10.90
N LEU A 86 -9.53 5.55 -10.76
CA LEU A 86 -8.47 5.78 -9.79
C LEU A 86 -7.78 7.12 -10.00
N GLY A 87 -7.43 7.46 -11.25
CA GLY A 87 -6.85 8.77 -11.57
C GLY A 87 -7.76 9.94 -11.22
N ILE A 88 -9.06 9.86 -11.55
CA ILE A 88 -10.04 10.88 -11.21
C ILE A 88 -10.11 11.09 -9.70
N ILE A 89 -10.25 9.99 -8.93
CA ILE A 89 -10.35 10.06 -7.47
C ILE A 89 -9.04 10.61 -6.86
N ALA A 90 -7.88 10.14 -7.32
CA ALA A 90 -6.58 10.58 -6.82
C ALA A 90 -6.41 12.09 -6.93
N HIS A 91 -6.60 12.63 -8.13
CA HIS A 91 -6.42 14.06 -8.38
C HIS A 91 -7.50 14.91 -7.69
N SER A 92 -8.73 14.41 -7.63
CA SER A 92 -9.82 15.10 -6.92
C SER A 92 -9.54 15.16 -5.41
N CYS A 93 -9.14 14.06 -4.80
CA CYS A 93 -8.80 14.03 -3.37
C CYS A 93 -7.58 14.89 -3.04
N LEU A 94 -6.53 14.84 -3.87
CA LEU A 94 -5.36 15.69 -3.69
C LEU A 94 -5.74 17.18 -3.75
N SER A 95 -6.51 17.57 -4.77
CA SER A 95 -6.96 18.95 -4.94
C SER A 95 -7.83 19.43 -3.78
N LEU A 96 -8.79 18.60 -3.35
CA LEU A 96 -9.62 18.89 -2.18
C LEU A 96 -8.77 19.00 -0.90
N GLY A 97 -7.77 18.12 -0.73
CA GLY A 97 -6.85 18.18 0.39
C GLY A 97 -6.08 19.50 0.46
N VAL A 98 -5.49 19.92 -0.67
CA VAL A 98 -4.75 21.19 -0.77
C VAL A 98 -5.66 22.39 -0.50
N VAL A 99 -6.87 22.40 -1.09
CA VAL A 99 -7.86 23.48 -0.83
C VAL A 99 -8.26 23.52 0.64
N THR A 100 -8.52 22.36 1.25
CA THR A 100 -8.90 22.26 2.67
C THR A 100 -7.79 22.82 3.57
N VAL A 101 -6.53 22.46 3.31
CA VAL A 101 -5.37 23.01 4.04
C VAL A 101 -5.26 24.52 3.83
N GLY A 102 -5.49 25.01 2.61
CA GLY A 102 -5.47 26.45 2.31
C GLY A 102 -6.53 27.26 3.08
N LEU A 103 -7.65 26.63 3.48
CA LEU A 103 -8.68 27.25 4.33
C LEU A 103 -8.28 27.31 5.81
N LEU A 104 -7.30 26.54 6.24
CA LEU A 104 -6.79 26.50 7.60
C LEU A 104 -5.79 27.64 7.83
N LYS A 105 -6.29 28.85 8.11
CA LYS A 105 -5.46 30.08 8.24
C LYS A 105 -4.39 30.04 9.34
N ASN A 106 -4.54 29.18 10.35
CA ASN A 106 -3.71 29.18 11.57
C ASN A 106 -2.92 27.88 11.80
N VAL A 107 -2.98 26.92 10.89
CA VAL A 107 -2.33 25.62 11.07
C VAL A 107 -1.34 25.39 9.95
N ARG A 108 -0.05 25.30 10.29
CA ARG A 108 0.97 24.83 9.35
C ARG A 108 0.96 23.31 9.35
N VAL A 109 0.33 22.72 8.35
CA VAL A 109 0.35 21.27 8.15
C VAL A 109 1.57 20.93 7.29
N ASP A 110 2.48 20.18 7.85
CA ASP A 110 3.58 19.62 7.07
C ASP A 110 3.10 18.36 6.33
N LEU A 111 2.52 18.57 5.14
CA LEU A 111 2.07 17.47 4.29
C LEU A 111 3.23 16.58 3.81
N MET A 112 4.46 17.11 3.78
CA MET A 112 5.63 16.35 3.37
C MET A 112 5.96 15.23 4.36
N SER A 113 5.75 15.46 5.66
CA SER A 113 5.95 14.42 6.68
C SER A 113 5.01 13.22 6.49
N TYR A 114 3.78 13.45 6.00
CA TYR A 114 2.85 12.36 5.69
C TYR A 114 3.17 11.64 4.37
N LEU A 115 3.75 12.36 3.39
CA LEU A 115 4.15 11.75 2.11
C LEU A 115 5.38 10.84 2.26
N PHE A 116 6.40 11.34 2.93
CA PHE A 116 7.66 10.60 3.07
C PHE A 116 7.69 9.70 4.30
N GLY A 117 6.82 9.97 5.29
CA GLY A 117 6.84 9.28 6.59
C GLY A 117 8.14 9.55 7.35
N ASP A 118 8.23 8.99 8.53
CA ASP A 118 9.47 8.93 9.29
C ASP A 118 9.63 7.53 9.88
N LEU A 119 10.23 6.66 9.08
CA LEU A 119 10.48 5.26 9.46
C LEU A 119 11.40 5.17 10.69
N LEU A 120 12.26 6.17 10.90
CA LEU A 120 13.21 6.20 12.01
C LEU A 120 12.60 6.75 13.31
N ALA A 121 11.44 7.41 13.24
CA ALA A 121 10.72 7.90 14.42
C ALA A 121 9.84 6.83 15.11
N ILE A 122 9.83 5.60 14.61
CA ILE A 122 9.06 4.49 15.17
C ILE A 122 9.63 4.05 16.50
N ASN A 123 8.74 3.95 17.50
CA ASN A 123 9.09 3.46 18.83
C ASN A 123 8.63 2.01 19.05
N PHE A 124 9.24 1.32 20.02
CA PHE A 124 8.82 -0.03 20.41
C PHE A 124 7.34 -0.12 20.80
N ASN A 125 6.76 0.95 21.34
CA ASN A 125 5.34 0.99 21.71
C ASN A 125 4.39 0.99 20.51
N ASP A 126 4.85 1.32 19.31
CA ASP A 126 4.05 1.27 18.08
C ASP A 126 3.97 -0.16 17.49
N LEU A 127 4.98 -1.01 17.76
CA LEU A 127 5.09 -2.36 17.21
C LEU A 127 3.88 -3.26 17.48
N PRO A 128 3.28 -3.29 18.69
CA PRO A 128 2.09 -4.12 18.95
C PRO A 128 0.90 -3.72 18.08
N TYR A 129 0.70 -2.41 17.83
CA TYR A 129 -0.39 -1.92 16.97
C TYR A 129 -0.17 -2.31 15.51
N ILE A 130 1.08 -2.18 15.02
CA ILE A 130 1.47 -2.61 13.67
C ILE A 130 1.29 -4.12 13.54
N GLY A 131 1.80 -4.88 14.52
CA GLY A 131 1.69 -6.33 14.54
C GLY A 131 0.24 -6.82 14.53
N ALA A 132 -0.64 -6.21 15.33
CA ALA A 132 -2.06 -6.52 15.34
C ALA A 132 -2.71 -6.24 13.97
N GLY A 133 -2.40 -5.09 13.36
CA GLY A 133 -2.89 -4.77 12.01
C GLY A 133 -2.40 -5.78 10.96
N VAL A 134 -1.13 -6.15 11.01
CA VAL A 134 -0.54 -7.16 10.10
C VAL A 134 -1.23 -8.51 10.29
N ILE A 135 -1.48 -8.96 11.51
CA ILE A 135 -2.16 -10.23 11.79
C ILE A 135 -3.59 -10.22 11.24
N ILE A 136 -4.32 -9.13 11.42
CA ILE A 136 -5.70 -8.99 10.91
C ILE A 136 -5.71 -9.04 9.38
N VAL A 137 -4.86 -8.25 8.71
CA VAL A 137 -4.79 -8.20 7.25
C VAL A 137 -4.35 -9.54 6.67
N LEU A 138 -3.25 -10.11 7.19
CA LEU A 138 -2.72 -11.38 6.73
C LEU A 138 -3.68 -12.54 6.99
N GLY A 139 -4.28 -12.60 8.18
CA GLY A 139 -5.27 -13.62 8.54
C GLY A 139 -6.49 -13.57 7.63
N THR A 140 -7.01 -12.37 7.34
CA THR A 140 -8.14 -12.19 6.41
C THR A 140 -7.75 -12.59 4.99
N LEU A 141 -6.56 -12.21 4.54
CA LEU A 141 -6.05 -12.53 3.21
C LEU A 141 -5.87 -14.04 3.04
N LEU A 142 -5.30 -14.73 4.04
CA LEU A 142 -5.11 -16.18 4.02
C LEU A 142 -6.46 -16.91 4.08
N TYR A 143 -7.42 -16.43 4.88
CA TYR A 143 -8.75 -17.03 4.96
C TYR A 143 -9.49 -17.00 3.62
N PHE A 144 -9.40 -15.87 2.90
CA PHE A 144 -10.06 -15.72 1.59
C PHE A 144 -9.15 -16.05 0.41
N TRP A 145 -7.94 -16.59 0.62
CA TRP A 145 -6.91 -16.77 -0.40
C TRP A 145 -7.44 -17.45 -1.67
N GLN A 146 -8.06 -18.61 -1.56
CA GLN A 146 -8.58 -19.39 -2.70
C GLN A 146 -9.63 -18.59 -3.47
N ALA A 147 -10.60 -18.00 -2.77
CA ALA A 147 -11.65 -17.21 -3.39
C ALA A 147 -11.11 -15.95 -4.09
N LEU A 148 -10.12 -15.26 -3.48
CA LEU A 148 -9.46 -14.11 -4.07
C LEU A 148 -8.68 -14.49 -5.32
N LEU A 149 -7.99 -15.63 -5.28
CA LEU A 149 -7.20 -16.14 -6.40
C LEU A 149 -8.12 -16.54 -7.55
N SER A 150 -9.16 -17.36 -7.31
CA SER A 150 -10.15 -17.76 -8.32
C SER A 150 -10.79 -16.56 -9.02
N THR A 151 -11.21 -15.55 -8.26
CA THR A 151 -11.82 -14.34 -8.83
C THR A 151 -10.84 -13.45 -9.60
N THR A 152 -9.55 -13.61 -9.37
CA THR A 152 -8.51 -12.84 -10.06
C THR A 152 -8.05 -13.53 -11.34
N VAL A 153 -7.96 -14.87 -11.32
CA VAL A 153 -7.52 -15.67 -12.49
C VAL A 153 -8.64 -15.83 -13.50
N SER A 154 -9.82 -16.21 -13.06
CA SER A 154 -11.00 -16.43 -13.91
C SER A 154 -12.29 -16.04 -13.19
N PRO A 155 -12.73 -14.77 -13.31
CA PRO A 155 -13.96 -14.30 -12.69
C PRO A 155 -15.20 -15.12 -13.10
N GLU A 156 -15.24 -15.57 -14.34
CA GLU A 156 -16.37 -16.34 -14.90
C GLU A 156 -16.49 -17.70 -14.21
N LEU A 157 -15.37 -18.42 -14.07
CA LEU A 157 -15.36 -19.72 -13.38
C LEU A 157 -15.69 -19.55 -11.88
N ALA A 158 -15.12 -18.54 -11.23
CA ALA A 158 -15.42 -18.22 -9.83
C ALA A 158 -16.92 -17.96 -9.61
N GLN A 159 -17.57 -17.32 -10.58
CA GLN A 159 -19.02 -17.08 -10.50
C GLN A 159 -19.82 -18.38 -10.61
N VAL A 160 -19.40 -19.32 -11.47
CA VAL A 160 -20.04 -20.64 -11.59
C VAL A 160 -19.86 -21.45 -10.30
N GLU A 161 -18.72 -21.31 -9.63
CA GLU A 161 -18.46 -21.91 -8.32
C GLU A 161 -19.22 -21.25 -7.16
N GLY A 162 -20.05 -20.23 -7.45
CA GLY A 162 -20.87 -19.53 -6.44
C GLY A 162 -20.10 -18.48 -5.64
N ILE A 163 -18.86 -18.11 -6.05
CA ILE A 163 -18.07 -17.08 -5.38
C ILE A 163 -18.58 -15.70 -5.79
N ASN A 164 -18.90 -14.87 -4.80
CA ASN A 164 -19.34 -13.50 -5.05
C ASN A 164 -18.15 -12.59 -5.41
N ILE A 165 -17.98 -12.30 -6.71
CA ILE A 165 -16.89 -11.50 -7.26
C ILE A 165 -16.86 -10.10 -6.63
N LYS A 166 -18.00 -9.44 -6.46
CA LYS A 166 -18.09 -8.09 -5.88
C LYS A 166 -17.58 -8.08 -4.43
N LYS A 167 -17.93 -9.11 -3.65
CA LYS A 167 -17.46 -9.27 -2.27
C LYS A 167 -15.96 -9.49 -2.21
N MET A 168 -15.39 -10.32 -3.08
CA MET A 168 -13.94 -10.58 -3.11
C MET A 168 -13.16 -9.33 -3.54
N ARG A 169 -13.67 -8.58 -4.51
CA ARG A 169 -13.11 -7.31 -4.92
C ARG A 169 -13.12 -6.28 -3.79
N PHE A 170 -14.24 -6.17 -3.09
CA PHE A 170 -14.38 -5.31 -1.91
C PHE A 170 -13.37 -5.68 -0.82
N ILE A 171 -13.17 -6.97 -0.53
CA ILE A 171 -12.21 -7.43 0.47
C ILE A 171 -10.79 -6.97 0.11
N VAL A 172 -10.32 -7.17 -1.13
CA VAL A 172 -8.97 -6.72 -1.54
C VAL A 172 -8.83 -5.22 -1.38
N MET A 173 -9.83 -4.43 -1.79
CA MET A 173 -9.78 -2.97 -1.69
C MET A 173 -9.74 -2.51 -0.23
N ILE A 174 -10.55 -3.09 0.64
CA ILE A 174 -10.54 -2.76 2.08
C ILE A 174 -9.22 -3.17 2.74
N LEU A 175 -8.70 -4.36 2.45
CA LEU A 175 -7.42 -4.80 3.03
C LEU A 175 -6.28 -3.90 2.57
N SER A 176 -6.26 -3.49 1.32
CA SER A 176 -5.26 -2.54 0.81
C SER A 176 -5.42 -1.16 1.44
N ALA A 177 -6.67 -0.66 1.59
CA ALA A 177 -6.94 0.61 2.26
C ALA A 177 -6.49 0.61 3.72
N LEU A 178 -6.79 -0.47 4.46
CA LEU A 178 -6.34 -0.65 5.85
C LEU A 178 -4.81 -0.73 5.95
N THR A 179 -4.17 -1.44 5.02
CA THR A 179 -2.71 -1.54 4.97
C THR A 179 -2.07 -0.17 4.74
N ILE A 180 -2.59 0.62 3.81
CA ILE A 180 -2.08 1.97 3.54
C ILE A 180 -2.33 2.88 4.73
N ALA A 181 -3.54 2.88 5.30
CA ALA A 181 -3.86 3.70 6.46
C ALA A 181 -3.00 3.36 7.70
N LEU A 182 -2.76 2.06 7.94
CA LEU A 182 -1.88 1.59 9.01
C LEU A 182 -0.43 2.03 8.80
N SER A 183 0.05 1.92 7.57
CA SER A 183 1.47 2.12 7.23
C SER A 183 1.82 3.58 7.04
N MET A 184 0.86 4.43 6.68
CA MET A 184 1.09 5.82 6.33
C MET A 184 1.73 6.62 7.47
N LYS A 185 1.34 6.35 8.72
CA LYS A 185 1.93 6.98 9.91
C LYS A 185 3.45 6.76 9.98
N PHE A 186 3.91 5.58 9.61
CA PHE A 186 5.26 5.11 9.88
C PHE A 186 6.18 5.19 8.67
N VAL A 187 5.64 4.79 7.53
CA VAL A 187 6.44 4.58 6.31
C VAL A 187 6.18 5.67 5.29
N GLY A 188 5.06 6.40 5.43
CA GLY A 188 4.64 7.42 4.48
C GLY A 188 3.95 6.85 3.24
N ALA A 189 3.24 7.73 2.55
CA ALA A 189 2.42 7.38 1.40
C ALA A 189 3.25 6.83 0.23
N LEU A 190 4.38 7.45 -0.08
CA LEU A 190 5.21 7.13 -1.23
C LEU A 190 5.86 5.76 -1.14
N ILE A 191 6.30 5.37 0.08
CA ILE A 191 7.00 4.10 0.28
C ILE A 191 6.03 2.95 0.23
N ILE A 192 4.85 3.10 0.85
CA ILE A 192 3.87 2.01 0.90
C ILE A 192 3.37 1.64 -0.50
N THR A 193 3.16 2.64 -1.38
CA THR A 193 2.76 2.40 -2.75
C THR A 193 3.84 1.69 -3.56
N SER A 194 5.10 2.09 -3.37
CA SER A 194 6.22 1.44 -4.03
C SER A 194 6.45 0.00 -3.54
N LEU A 195 6.35 -0.27 -2.22
CA LEU A 195 6.45 -1.62 -1.66
C LEU A 195 5.27 -2.52 -2.07
N LEU A 196 4.13 -1.93 -2.40
CA LEU A 196 2.99 -2.68 -2.91
C LEU A 196 3.23 -3.13 -4.36
N ILE A 197 3.81 -2.29 -5.21
CA ILE A 197 3.89 -2.51 -6.65
C ILE A 197 5.21 -3.15 -7.08
N ILE A 198 6.35 -2.54 -6.70
CA ILE A 198 7.66 -2.89 -7.28
C ILE A 198 8.09 -4.33 -6.92
N PRO A 199 8.00 -4.79 -5.65
CA PRO A 199 8.37 -6.17 -5.30
C PRO A 199 7.49 -7.20 -6.00
N ALA A 200 6.18 -6.94 -6.11
CA ALA A 200 5.24 -7.82 -6.78
C ALA A 200 5.51 -7.90 -8.30
N ALA A 201 5.76 -6.75 -8.95
CA ALA A 201 6.13 -6.71 -10.36
C ALA A 201 7.45 -7.42 -10.63
N THR A 202 8.44 -7.26 -9.74
CA THR A 202 9.72 -7.96 -9.82
C THR A 202 9.53 -9.48 -9.66
N ALA A 203 8.76 -9.90 -8.66
CA ALA A 203 8.50 -11.30 -8.38
C ALA A 203 7.79 -12.01 -9.54
N ARG A 204 6.90 -11.32 -10.25
CA ARG A 204 6.18 -11.85 -11.41
C ARG A 204 7.10 -12.39 -12.49
N ARG A 205 8.30 -11.82 -12.64
CA ARG A 205 9.30 -12.26 -13.65
C ARG A 205 9.98 -13.59 -13.28
N PHE A 206 9.95 -13.97 -12.01
CA PHE A 206 10.60 -15.18 -11.51
C PHE A 206 9.63 -16.31 -11.19
N ALA A 207 8.39 -15.96 -10.88
CA ALA A 207 7.37 -16.89 -10.40
C ALA A 207 6.69 -17.63 -11.55
N LYS A 208 6.40 -18.92 -11.31
CA LYS A 208 5.60 -19.79 -12.18
C LYS A 208 4.20 -20.04 -11.63
N THR A 209 4.02 -19.90 -10.31
CA THR A 209 2.72 -20.05 -9.64
C THR A 209 2.39 -18.79 -8.82
N PRO A 210 1.11 -18.53 -8.51
CA PRO A 210 0.70 -17.41 -7.69
C PRO A 210 1.38 -17.39 -6.32
N GLU A 211 1.48 -18.55 -5.67
CA GLU A 211 2.09 -18.69 -4.35
C GLU A 211 3.60 -18.37 -4.38
N GLN A 212 4.29 -18.84 -5.44
CA GLN A 212 5.70 -18.50 -5.66
C GLN A 212 5.87 -16.99 -5.85
N MET A 213 4.95 -16.35 -6.60
CA MET A 213 5.02 -14.90 -6.80
C MET A 213 4.91 -14.15 -5.47
N VAL A 214 3.97 -14.54 -4.62
CA VAL A 214 3.80 -13.91 -3.30
C VAL A 214 5.04 -14.13 -2.43
N PHE A 215 5.55 -15.35 -2.37
CA PHE A 215 6.74 -15.66 -1.58
C PHE A 215 7.97 -14.86 -2.04
N ILE A 216 8.23 -14.82 -3.35
CA ILE A 216 9.34 -14.06 -3.93
C ILE A 216 9.12 -12.55 -3.70
N ALA A 217 7.88 -12.05 -3.82
CA ALA A 217 7.56 -10.64 -3.56
C ALA A 217 7.86 -10.25 -2.11
N ILE A 218 7.53 -11.12 -1.13
CA ILE A 218 7.86 -10.91 0.28
C ILE A 218 9.38 -10.80 0.46
N LEU A 219 10.14 -11.72 -0.12
CA LEU A 219 11.61 -11.70 -0.03
C LEU A 219 12.20 -10.43 -0.64
N ILE A 220 11.73 -10.02 -1.82
CA ILE A 220 12.20 -8.81 -2.48
C ILE A 220 11.82 -7.56 -1.66
N SER A 221 10.62 -7.52 -1.09
CA SER A 221 10.18 -6.43 -0.23
C SER A 221 11.07 -6.32 1.02
N MET A 222 11.34 -7.45 1.70
CA MET A 222 12.23 -7.48 2.85
C MET A 222 13.66 -7.06 2.50
N LEU A 223 14.20 -7.52 1.38
CA LEU A 223 15.53 -7.10 0.90
C LEU A 223 15.58 -5.61 0.59
N SER A 224 14.50 -5.06 0.01
CA SER A 224 14.40 -3.61 -0.27
C SER A 224 14.39 -2.79 1.02
N VAL A 225 13.68 -3.24 2.05
CA VAL A 225 13.65 -2.59 3.37
C VAL A 225 15.02 -2.63 4.03
N VAL A 226 15.63 -3.82 4.10
CA VAL A 226 16.98 -3.98 4.70
C VAL A 226 18.01 -3.12 3.94
N GLY A 227 18.07 -3.25 2.62
CA GLY A 227 19.01 -2.51 1.79
C GLY A 227 18.80 -0.99 1.88
N GLY A 228 17.53 -0.54 1.88
CA GLY A 228 17.19 0.88 2.00
C GLY A 228 17.57 1.47 3.35
N LEU A 229 17.34 0.76 4.44
CA LEU A 229 17.75 1.19 5.79
C LEU A 229 19.28 1.22 5.93
N PHE A 230 19.97 0.23 5.37
CA PHE A 230 21.43 0.26 5.31
C PHE A 230 21.94 1.48 4.53
N LEU A 231 21.39 1.73 3.35
CA LEU A 231 21.76 2.88 2.53
C LEU A 231 21.51 4.19 3.27
N SER A 232 20.37 4.32 3.94
CA SER A 232 20.04 5.47 4.79
C SER A 232 21.04 5.66 5.93
N ALA A 233 21.39 4.58 6.63
CA ALA A 233 22.31 4.62 7.76
C ALA A 233 23.76 4.98 7.37
N PHE A 234 24.23 4.55 6.18
CA PHE A 234 25.59 4.83 5.71
C PHE A 234 25.77 6.20 5.07
N TYR A 235 24.73 6.67 4.34
CA TYR A 235 24.82 7.90 3.55
C TYR A 235 23.99 9.06 4.12
N ASP A 236 23.40 8.87 5.31
CA ASP A 236 22.56 9.87 5.99
C ASP A 236 21.44 10.40 5.09
N THR A 237 20.81 9.47 4.34
CA THR A 237 19.72 9.77 3.41
C THR A 237 18.36 9.46 4.03
N ALA A 238 17.28 10.04 3.49
CA ALA A 238 15.93 9.74 3.94
C ALA A 238 15.63 8.23 3.77
N ALA A 239 15.23 7.55 4.86
CA ALA A 239 15.04 6.10 4.89
C ALA A 239 14.01 5.63 3.86
N GLY A 240 12.92 6.36 3.72
CA GLY A 240 11.85 6.05 2.79
C GLY A 240 12.27 5.99 1.33
N PRO A 241 12.73 7.08 0.75
CA PRO A 241 13.23 7.09 -0.62
C PRO A 241 14.34 6.07 -0.87
N SER A 242 15.20 5.79 0.12
CA SER A 242 16.25 4.78 0.02
C SER A 242 15.70 3.37 -0.16
N VAL A 243 14.62 3.02 0.53
CA VAL A 243 13.90 1.73 0.35
C VAL A 243 13.32 1.62 -1.07
N VAL A 244 12.73 2.71 -1.58
CA VAL A 244 12.19 2.76 -2.95
C VAL A 244 13.28 2.56 -3.99
N ILE A 245 14.43 3.23 -3.83
CA ILE A 245 15.58 3.10 -4.73
C ILE A 245 16.11 1.66 -4.72
N CYS A 246 16.26 1.04 -3.55
CA CYS A 246 16.65 -0.37 -3.45
C CYS A 246 15.66 -1.30 -4.15
N SER A 247 14.36 -1.06 -3.96
CA SER A 247 13.31 -1.84 -4.63
C SER A 247 13.36 -1.69 -6.15
N ALA A 248 13.51 -0.45 -6.64
CA ALA A 248 13.66 -0.15 -8.06
C ALA A 248 14.92 -0.78 -8.66
N PHE A 249 16.03 -0.76 -7.93
CA PHE A 249 17.27 -1.41 -8.36
C PHE A 249 17.11 -2.92 -8.50
N LEU A 250 16.46 -3.59 -7.55
CA LEU A 250 16.14 -5.02 -7.64
C LEU A 250 15.23 -5.32 -8.85
N PHE A 251 14.28 -4.44 -9.15
CA PHE A 251 13.46 -4.55 -10.36
C PHE A 251 14.31 -4.44 -11.64
N LEU A 252 15.19 -3.43 -11.73
CA LEU A 252 16.09 -3.28 -12.89
C LEU A 252 17.00 -4.48 -13.06
N LEU A 253 17.54 -5.04 -11.98
CA LEU A 253 18.32 -6.27 -12.04
C LEU A 253 17.48 -7.44 -12.57
N SER A 254 16.21 -7.50 -12.23
CA SER A 254 15.31 -8.55 -12.74
C SER A 254 15.15 -8.49 -14.27
N LEU A 255 15.30 -7.30 -14.88
CA LEU A 255 15.19 -7.13 -16.33
C LEU A 255 16.34 -7.81 -17.10
N LEU A 256 17.48 -8.04 -16.44
CA LEU A 256 18.59 -8.78 -17.05
C LEU A 256 18.26 -10.25 -17.32
N LYS A 257 17.27 -10.81 -16.61
CA LYS A 257 16.72 -12.14 -16.92
C LYS A 257 15.85 -12.04 -18.16
N LYS A 258 16.29 -12.67 -19.28
CA LYS A 258 15.44 -12.81 -20.47
C LYS A 258 14.15 -13.55 -20.12
N GLU A 259 13.01 -12.97 -20.42
CA GLU A 259 11.75 -13.70 -20.44
C GLU A 259 11.80 -14.66 -21.63
N TYR A 260 11.75 -15.96 -21.35
CA TYR A 260 11.39 -16.93 -22.38
C TYR A 260 9.85 -16.80 -22.54
N LEU A 261 9.44 -16.10 -23.59
CA LEU A 261 8.08 -16.08 -24.11
C LEU A 261 7.58 -17.48 -24.42
#